data_0bcb756656cd4fc4fd7802f00abd364c
#
_entry.id   0bcb756656cd4fc4fd7802f00abd364c
#
_cell.length_a   1.000
_cell.length_b   1.000
_cell.length_c   1.000
_cell.angle_alpha   90.00
_cell.angle_beta   90.00
_cell.angle_gamma   90.00
#
_symmetry.space_group_name_H-M   'P 1'
#
loop_
_entity.id
_entity.type
_entity.pdbx_description
1 polymer ?
#
loop_
_entity_poly.entity_id
_entity_poly.type
_entity_poly.pdbx_seq_one_letter_code
_entity_poly.pdbx_strand_id
1 'polypeptide(L)'
;MRVKYSWALVLLLSGCQLTQSENPDQASEQTNTSPTKEVSQTNVSSEATKEEPKVEAPVVTPQTQEDVWKRIAMQLEMEVPDQKKVDYYRTWYLKHPSHLKTVSQRAEPFLYLITTKIEEKGLPLELALLPVVESSFDAFAYSHGSAAGLWQFISGTGKDYGLEQNFWYDGRRDVAASTDAALDFLSDLNRRFDGDWNHAIAAYNSGGGRVSSAIRKNKKLGKPIDFFSLDLPKETSSYVPKLLALADVIANQEKYGIDIPAIPNKPVLTLVNPDEQLDLAIAASYAGIPVKELQGYNPAYNQWATAPEKHQQLLLPLSSVEKFNKEVAANKGKGMKLVRYKVQSGDSISVLASKYNTTSKVIRSANGMSNNNIRIGQHLLIPTSTKDDKTYALSASNRLASTQSKSRGQYKLSHTVRSGDSLWTIARANKVSHQSLAKWNGMGPRDTLRIGQELVIWKNGSDGAIIRTIFYNVRSGDTVSGIASKFKVKSADVVKWNSLQNKKYLQPGQKLKLYVDVTKVSV
;
A
#
# COMPACT_ATOMS: atom_id res chain seq x y z
N MET A 1 -18.95 -33.90 -29.10
CA MET A 1 -17.82 -34.25 -29.99
C MET A 1 -16.56 -33.74 -29.30
N ARG A 2 -15.75 -34.68 -28.79
CA ARG A 2 -14.47 -34.40 -28.12
C ARG A 2 -13.36 -34.47 -29.16
N VAL A 3 -12.51 -33.46 -29.23
CA VAL A 3 -11.22 -33.57 -29.94
C VAL A 3 -10.12 -33.32 -28.90
N LYS A 4 -9.39 -34.39 -28.63
CA LYS A 4 -8.14 -34.39 -27.86
C LYS A 4 -6.99 -34.10 -28.83
N TYR A 5 -6.11 -33.18 -28.51
CA TYR A 5 -4.77 -33.11 -29.09
C TYR A 5 -3.73 -33.40 -28.01
N SER A 6 -3.10 -34.59 -28.19
CA SER A 6 -1.84 -34.96 -27.58
C SER A 6 -0.70 -34.32 -28.38
N TRP A 7 0.26 -33.72 -27.71
CA TRP A 7 1.57 -33.41 -28.28
C TRP A 7 2.65 -34.06 -27.46
N ALA A 8 3.43 -34.86 -28.13
CA ALA A 8 4.51 -35.67 -27.60
C ALA A 8 5.77 -34.85 -27.38
N LEU A 9 6.45 -35.17 -26.30
CA LEU A 9 7.79 -34.71 -25.92
C LEU A 9 8.83 -35.30 -26.90
N VAL A 10 9.71 -34.47 -27.44
CA VAL A 10 10.97 -34.92 -28.04
C VAL A 10 12.13 -34.30 -27.25
N LEU A 11 12.81 -35.18 -26.53
CA LEU A 11 14.09 -34.93 -25.86
C LEU A 11 15.20 -35.03 -26.93
N LEU A 12 15.99 -33.99 -27.08
CA LEU A 12 17.30 -34.06 -27.73
C LEU A 12 18.38 -33.74 -26.69
N LEU A 13 19.07 -34.81 -26.29
CA LEU A 13 20.34 -34.78 -25.57
C LEU A 13 21.46 -34.47 -26.57
N SER A 14 22.25 -33.46 -26.29
CA SER A 14 23.59 -33.31 -26.85
C SER A 14 24.56 -32.99 -25.73
N GLY A 15 25.31 -34.00 -25.37
CA GLY A 15 26.45 -33.87 -24.46
C GLY A 15 27.64 -33.28 -25.18
N CYS A 16 28.44 -32.52 -24.48
CA CYS A 16 29.86 -32.31 -24.78
C CYS A 16 30.67 -32.39 -23.51
N GLN A 17 31.74 -33.16 -23.66
CA GLN A 17 32.62 -33.72 -22.65
C GLN A 17 33.51 -32.67 -21.98
N LEU A 18 33.79 -32.98 -20.71
CA LEU A 18 34.92 -32.51 -19.92
C LEU A 18 36.25 -32.98 -20.51
N THR A 19 37.23 -32.09 -20.56
CA THR A 19 38.66 -32.49 -20.49
C THR A 19 39.32 -31.72 -19.34
N GLN A 20 39.69 -32.49 -18.33
CA GLN A 20 40.69 -32.16 -17.32
C GLN A 20 42.07 -32.21 -17.97
N SER A 21 42.99 -31.37 -17.54
CA SER A 21 44.40 -31.73 -17.43
C SER A 21 45.08 -30.92 -16.32
N GLU A 22 45.78 -31.66 -15.58
CA GLU A 22 46.44 -31.49 -14.31
C GLU A 22 47.65 -30.55 -14.36
N ASN A 23 47.97 -29.98 -13.19
CA ASN A 23 49.28 -29.48 -12.79
C ASN A 23 50.28 -30.64 -12.69
N PRO A 24 51.63 -30.44 -12.79
CA PRO A 24 52.35 -30.23 -11.54
C PRO A 24 53.60 -29.30 -11.59
N ASP A 25 53.88 -28.79 -10.42
CA ASP A 25 55.09 -28.34 -9.71
C ASP A 25 56.51 -28.43 -10.29
N GLN A 26 57.29 -27.50 -9.73
CA GLN A 26 58.69 -27.50 -9.27
C GLN A 26 59.70 -26.67 -10.07
N ALA A 27 60.12 -25.59 -9.46
CA ALA A 27 61.35 -25.26 -8.75
C ALA A 27 62.69 -25.37 -9.55
N SER A 28 63.42 -24.31 -9.55
CA SER A 28 64.75 -24.08 -9.04
C SER A 28 65.53 -23.03 -9.86
N GLU A 29 65.93 -22.00 -9.19
CA GLU A 29 67.26 -21.48 -8.88
C GLU A 29 68.33 -21.43 -10.00
N GLN A 30 68.94 -20.27 -9.96
CA GLN A 30 70.40 -19.92 -10.06
C GLN A 30 70.91 -19.13 -11.27
N THR A 31 71.23 -17.91 -11.01
CA THR A 31 72.49 -17.20 -10.96
C THR A 31 73.24 -16.84 -12.24
N ASN A 32 73.67 -15.54 -12.18
CA ASN A 32 74.97 -14.96 -12.61
C ASN A 32 75.17 -14.68 -14.12
N THR A 33 75.49 -13.53 -14.52
CA THR A 33 76.63 -12.64 -14.41
C THR A 33 76.65 -11.63 -15.56
N SER A 34 76.94 -10.40 -15.22
CA SER A 34 77.36 -9.34 -16.16
C SER A 34 78.69 -9.68 -16.86
N PRO A 35 79.11 -9.04 -17.95
CA PRO A 35 79.82 -7.80 -17.80
C PRO A 35 79.57 -6.69 -18.88
N THR A 36 79.75 -5.49 -18.33
CA THR A 36 80.17 -4.19 -18.86
C THR A 36 80.79 -4.13 -20.26
N LYS A 37 80.41 -3.14 -21.07
CA LYS A 37 81.28 -2.22 -21.79
C LYS A 37 80.63 -0.89 -22.11
N GLU A 38 81.36 0.15 -21.74
CA GLU A 38 81.21 1.57 -21.92
C GLU A 38 81.24 2.01 -23.42
N VAL A 39 80.73 3.28 -23.54
CA VAL A 39 81.20 4.40 -24.38
C VAL A 39 80.18 4.76 -25.50
N SER A 40 79.51 5.85 -25.47
CA SER A 40 79.87 7.24 -25.74
C SER A 40 78.62 8.16 -25.79
N GLN A 41 78.81 9.30 -25.26
CA GLN A 41 77.89 10.44 -25.26
C GLN A 41 77.65 10.97 -26.66
N THR A 42 76.39 11.25 -26.99
CA THR A 42 76.04 12.38 -27.86
C THR A 42 74.77 13.04 -27.34
N ASN A 43 74.91 14.27 -26.87
CA ASN A 43 73.83 15.14 -26.48
C ASN A 43 72.95 15.47 -27.70
N VAL A 44 71.62 15.15 -27.62
CA VAL A 44 70.59 15.84 -28.35
C VAL A 44 69.49 16.15 -27.36
N SER A 45 69.39 17.41 -26.98
CA SER A 45 68.29 17.96 -26.23
C SER A 45 67.02 17.87 -27.06
N SER A 46 66.08 17.00 -26.66
CA SER A 46 64.67 17.11 -27.07
C SER A 46 63.84 17.29 -25.79
N GLU A 47 63.28 18.49 -25.64
CA GLU A 47 62.23 18.75 -24.68
C GLU A 47 61.08 17.79 -24.94
N ALA A 48 60.99 16.74 -24.15
CA ALA A 48 59.80 15.91 -24.07
C ALA A 48 58.77 16.69 -23.22
N THR A 49 57.88 17.37 -23.89
CA THR A 49 56.61 17.85 -23.28
C THR A 49 55.93 16.62 -22.68
N LYS A 50 55.93 16.51 -21.36
CA LYS A 50 55.09 15.57 -20.64
C LYS A 50 53.65 16.03 -20.89
N GLU A 51 52.95 15.38 -21.81
CA GLU A 51 51.48 15.42 -21.85
C GLU A 51 50.99 14.81 -20.53
N GLU A 52 50.47 15.65 -19.66
CA GLU A 52 49.68 15.19 -18.51
C GLU A 52 48.53 14.35 -19.06
N PRO A 53 48.21 13.18 -18.47
CA PRO A 53 47.07 12.39 -18.90
C PRO A 53 45.81 13.25 -18.77
N LYS A 54 45.18 13.53 -19.90
CA LYS A 54 43.87 14.22 -19.98
C LYS A 54 42.89 13.37 -19.19
N VAL A 55 42.61 13.77 -17.94
CA VAL A 55 41.56 13.15 -17.14
C VAL A 55 40.26 13.37 -17.92
N GLU A 56 39.77 12.35 -18.62
CA GLU A 56 38.46 12.40 -19.25
C GLU A 56 37.43 12.71 -18.16
N ALA A 57 36.63 13.75 -18.37
CA ALA A 57 35.56 14.10 -17.47
C ALA A 57 34.65 12.86 -17.29
N PRO A 58 34.24 12.53 -16.05
CA PRO A 58 33.43 11.34 -15.80
C PRO A 58 32.17 11.39 -16.68
N VAL A 59 31.90 10.29 -17.39
CA VAL A 59 30.72 10.16 -18.25
C VAL A 59 29.49 10.26 -17.37
N VAL A 60 28.67 11.28 -17.61
CA VAL A 60 27.42 11.51 -16.88
C VAL A 60 26.36 10.57 -17.45
N THR A 61 25.95 9.58 -16.66
CA THR A 61 24.89 8.61 -17.02
C THR A 61 23.73 8.69 -16.02
N PRO A 62 22.56 8.12 -16.32
CA PRO A 62 21.45 8.05 -15.35
C PRO A 62 21.86 7.39 -14.03
N GLN A 63 22.71 6.37 -14.07
CA GLN A 63 23.16 5.62 -12.90
C GLN A 63 24.20 6.39 -12.06
N THR A 64 24.93 7.33 -12.66
CA THR A 64 25.90 8.17 -11.94
C THR A 64 25.28 9.41 -11.28
N GLN A 65 23.97 9.65 -11.49
CA GLN A 65 23.26 10.73 -10.80
C GLN A 65 23.15 10.44 -9.31
N GLU A 66 23.26 11.45 -8.47
CA GLU A 66 23.04 11.33 -7.03
C GLU A 66 21.58 11.31 -6.64
N ASP A 67 20.70 11.82 -7.52
CA ASP A 67 19.26 11.99 -7.33
C ASP A 67 18.44 11.15 -8.31
N VAL A 68 17.51 10.34 -7.80
CA VAL A 68 16.62 9.50 -8.64
C VAL A 68 15.77 10.35 -9.58
N TRP A 69 15.35 11.58 -9.18
CA TRP A 69 14.59 12.44 -10.09
C TRP A 69 15.41 12.83 -11.31
N LYS A 70 16.72 13.13 -11.13
CA LYS A 70 17.64 13.39 -12.24
C LYS A 70 17.86 12.14 -13.09
N ARG A 71 17.99 10.95 -12.47
CA ARG A 71 18.06 9.68 -13.19
C ARG A 71 16.84 9.44 -14.06
N ILE A 72 15.63 9.70 -13.55
CA ILE A 72 14.38 9.61 -14.31
C ILE A 72 14.37 10.65 -15.42
N ALA A 73 14.68 11.91 -15.12
CA ALA A 73 14.65 13.03 -16.08
C ALA A 73 15.51 12.79 -17.32
N MET A 74 16.66 12.12 -17.16
CA MET A 74 17.56 11.76 -18.27
C MET A 74 17.01 10.69 -19.22
N GLN A 75 15.94 10.00 -18.84
CA GLN A 75 15.40 8.83 -19.53
C GLN A 75 13.90 8.99 -19.86
N LEU A 76 13.38 10.21 -19.80
CA LEU A 76 12.02 10.50 -20.24
C LEU A 76 11.98 10.52 -21.78
N GLU A 77 11.05 9.77 -22.36
CA GLU A 77 10.98 9.54 -23.81
C GLU A 77 9.66 10.04 -24.43
N MET A 78 8.60 10.24 -23.62
CA MET A 78 7.30 10.63 -24.15
C MET A 78 7.29 12.12 -24.51
N GLU A 79 6.81 12.41 -25.72
CA GLU A 79 6.63 13.80 -26.17
C GLU A 79 5.65 14.55 -25.26
N VAL A 80 6.03 15.75 -24.86
CA VAL A 80 5.17 16.68 -24.11
C VAL A 80 4.56 17.70 -25.09
N PRO A 81 3.33 17.47 -25.58
CA PRO A 81 2.74 18.30 -26.60
C PRO A 81 2.29 19.67 -26.06
N ASP A 82 2.24 20.65 -26.96
CA ASP A 82 1.65 21.97 -26.69
C ASP A 82 0.11 21.83 -26.60
N GLN A 83 -0.38 21.52 -25.40
CA GLN A 83 -1.79 21.30 -25.13
C GLN A 83 -2.24 22.06 -23.88
N LYS A 84 -3.32 22.81 -23.99
CA LYS A 84 -3.88 23.62 -22.88
C LYS A 84 -4.04 22.85 -21.56
N LYS A 85 -4.35 21.56 -21.62
CA LYS A 85 -4.48 20.72 -20.41
C LYS A 85 -3.11 20.41 -19.80
N VAL A 86 -2.08 20.18 -20.61
CA VAL A 86 -0.70 19.98 -20.12
C VAL A 86 -0.23 21.25 -19.43
N ASP A 87 -0.41 22.43 -20.05
CA ASP A 87 -0.04 23.73 -19.47
C ASP A 87 -0.78 24.02 -18.17
N TYR A 88 -2.07 23.68 -18.13
CA TYR A 88 -2.87 23.81 -16.90
C TYR A 88 -2.27 23.01 -15.75
N TYR A 89 -1.91 21.73 -15.96
CA TYR A 89 -1.34 20.88 -14.91
C TYR A 89 0.11 21.23 -14.60
N ARG A 90 0.91 21.64 -15.59
CA ARG A 90 2.25 22.21 -15.36
C ARG A 90 2.17 23.39 -14.40
N THR A 91 1.32 24.38 -14.71
CA THR A 91 1.06 25.54 -13.86
C THR A 91 0.57 25.14 -12.47
N TRP A 92 -0.25 24.09 -12.38
CA TRP A 92 -0.72 23.61 -11.10
C TRP A 92 0.43 23.06 -10.25
N TYR A 93 1.31 22.19 -10.78
CA TYR A 93 2.47 21.67 -10.06
C TYR A 93 3.41 22.80 -9.60
N LEU A 94 3.69 23.77 -10.45
CA LEU A 94 4.55 24.91 -10.13
C LEU A 94 3.96 25.78 -9.00
N LYS A 95 2.65 25.91 -8.93
CA LYS A 95 1.95 26.64 -7.85
C LYS A 95 1.79 25.83 -6.55
N HIS A 96 2.09 24.54 -6.56
CA HIS A 96 1.91 23.66 -5.41
C HIS A 96 3.20 22.89 -5.05
N PRO A 97 4.33 23.55 -4.76
CA PRO A 97 5.59 22.88 -4.45
C PRO A 97 5.50 22.00 -3.20
N SER A 98 4.65 22.35 -2.24
CA SER A 98 4.38 21.53 -1.05
C SER A 98 3.81 20.14 -1.38
N HIS A 99 3.09 20.02 -2.50
CA HIS A 99 2.63 18.73 -3.00
C HIS A 99 3.82 17.86 -3.44
N LEU A 100 4.73 18.41 -4.25
CA LEU A 100 5.93 17.72 -4.73
C LEU A 100 6.86 17.35 -3.56
N LYS A 101 7.01 18.24 -2.57
CA LYS A 101 7.74 17.92 -1.33
C LYS A 101 7.14 16.72 -0.61
N THR A 102 5.82 16.66 -0.46
CA THR A 102 5.11 15.52 0.16
C THR A 102 5.29 14.25 -0.65
N VAL A 103 5.25 14.35 -1.98
CA VAL A 103 5.49 13.24 -2.90
C VAL A 103 6.91 12.70 -2.72
N SER A 104 7.95 13.55 -2.75
CA SER A 104 9.35 13.11 -2.56
C SER A 104 9.55 12.38 -1.24
N GLN A 105 9.02 12.91 -0.13
CA GLN A 105 9.11 12.26 1.18
C GLN A 105 8.47 10.86 1.22
N ARG A 106 7.38 10.65 0.49
CA ARG A 106 6.70 9.35 0.41
C ARG A 106 7.37 8.40 -0.58
N ALA A 107 7.96 8.96 -1.63
CA ALA A 107 8.63 8.23 -2.70
C ALA A 107 10.03 7.75 -2.29
N GLU A 108 10.69 8.47 -1.36
CA GLU A 108 12.07 8.22 -0.95
C GLU A 108 12.41 6.75 -0.69
N PRO A 109 11.61 5.95 0.04
CA PRO A 109 11.95 4.56 0.28
C PRO A 109 11.79 3.66 -0.95
N PHE A 110 11.00 4.06 -1.95
CA PHE A 110 10.51 3.14 -2.99
C PHE A 110 10.92 3.51 -4.41
N LEU A 111 11.21 4.80 -4.67
CA LEU A 111 11.38 5.30 -6.03
C LEU A 111 12.55 4.65 -6.75
N TYR A 112 13.68 4.42 -6.04
CA TYR A 112 14.82 3.71 -6.61
C TYR A 112 14.43 2.30 -7.09
N LEU A 113 13.73 1.53 -6.26
CA LEU A 113 13.26 0.18 -6.60
C LEU A 113 12.31 0.21 -7.81
N ILE A 114 11.36 1.15 -7.84
CA ILE A 114 10.40 1.30 -8.94
C ILE A 114 11.12 1.66 -10.24
N THR A 115 12.01 2.67 -10.19
CA THR A 115 12.80 3.11 -11.35
C THR A 115 13.63 1.95 -11.93
N THR A 116 14.34 1.20 -11.07
CA THR A 116 15.14 0.05 -11.48
C THR A 116 14.28 -1.03 -12.16
N LYS A 117 13.11 -1.37 -11.62
CA LYS A 117 12.19 -2.34 -12.24
C LYS A 117 11.65 -1.90 -13.61
N ILE A 118 11.46 -0.60 -13.82
CA ILE A 118 11.04 -0.05 -15.11
C ILE A 118 12.17 -0.17 -16.13
N GLU A 119 13.40 0.20 -15.76
CA GLU A 119 14.58 0.05 -16.60
C GLU A 119 14.87 -1.41 -16.97
N GLU A 120 14.78 -2.35 -16.01
CA GLU A 120 14.95 -3.78 -16.25
C GLU A 120 13.96 -4.34 -17.28
N LYS A 121 12.77 -3.75 -17.37
CA LYS A 121 11.75 -4.11 -18.38
C LYS A 121 11.87 -3.32 -19.69
N GLY A 122 12.78 -2.35 -19.79
CA GLY A 122 12.92 -1.48 -20.96
C GLY A 122 11.69 -0.63 -21.24
N LEU A 123 11.03 -0.13 -20.20
CA LEU A 123 9.81 0.66 -20.29
C LEU A 123 10.10 2.15 -20.07
N PRO A 124 9.26 3.07 -20.61
CA PRO A 124 9.43 4.51 -20.41
C PRO A 124 9.42 4.92 -18.94
N LEU A 125 10.35 5.79 -18.55
CA LEU A 125 10.52 6.20 -17.16
C LEU A 125 9.39 7.12 -16.65
N GLU A 126 8.55 7.67 -17.53
CA GLU A 126 7.30 8.34 -17.18
C GLU A 126 6.40 7.45 -16.33
N LEU A 127 6.48 6.14 -16.49
CA LEU A 127 5.70 5.19 -15.69
C LEU A 127 6.04 5.24 -14.19
N ALA A 128 7.27 5.66 -13.82
CA ALA A 128 7.65 5.88 -12.42
C ALA A 128 6.85 7.03 -11.76
N LEU A 129 6.25 7.89 -12.58
CA LEU A 129 5.45 9.04 -12.14
C LEU A 129 3.96 8.71 -11.96
N LEU A 130 3.50 7.55 -12.44
CA LEU A 130 2.09 7.14 -12.27
C LEU A 130 1.65 7.08 -10.81
N PRO A 131 2.44 6.54 -9.85
CA PRO A 131 2.07 6.58 -8.43
C PRO A 131 1.86 7.98 -7.87
N VAL A 132 2.49 9.02 -8.46
CA VAL A 132 2.22 10.42 -8.08
C VAL A 132 0.82 10.83 -8.49
N VAL A 133 0.42 10.51 -9.72
CA VAL A 133 -0.91 10.86 -10.28
C VAL A 133 -2.02 10.05 -9.59
N GLU A 134 -1.77 8.79 -9.27
CA GLU A 134 -2.73 7.85 -8.69
C GLU A 134 -2.97 8.09 -7.20
N SER A 135 -1.91 8.19 -6.42
CA SER A 135 -1.99 8.16 -4.96
C SER A 135 -1.22 9.28 -4.25
N SER A 136 -0.56 10.18 -4.98
CA SER A 136 0.47 11.08 -4.42
C SER A 136 1.53 10.30 -3.65
N PHE A 137 1.91 9.15 -4.16
CA PHE A 137 2.84 8.18 -3.55
C PHE A 137 2.43 7.67 -2.17
N ASP A 138 1.13 7.65 -1.84
CA ASP A 138 0.65 7.10 -0.58
C ASP A 138 0.40 5.59 -0.71
N ALA A 139 1.31 4.78 -0.14
CA ALA A 139 1.22 3.32 -0.18
C ALA A 139 -0.01 2.76 0.57
N PHE A 140 -0.63 3.55 1.46
CA PHE A 140 -1.87 3.20 2.14
C PHE A 140 -3.13 3.78 1.49
N ALA A 141 -3.02 4.47 0.36
CA ALA A 141 -4.14 5.07 -0.32
C ALA A 141 -5.26 4.06 -0.60
N TYR A 142 -6.50 4.53 -0.46
CA TYR A 142 -7.72 3.80 -0.79
C TYR A 142 -8.74 4.73 -1.40
N SER A 143 -9.14 4.47 -2.64
CA SER A 143 -10.00 5.36 -3.41
C SER A 143 -11.49 5.08 -3.22
N HIS A 144 -12.34 5.99 -3.71
CA HIS A 144 -13.78 5.78 -3.81
C HIS A 144 -14.16 4.61 -4.73
N GLY A 145 -13.30 4.25 -5.68
CA GLY A 145 -13.47 3.08 -6.54
C GLY A 145 -12.95 1.79 -5.95
N SER A 146 -12.60 1.76 -4.64
CA SER A 146 -12.00 0.62 -3.93
C SER A 146 -10.63 0.21 -4.49
N ALA A 147 -9.94 1.12 -5.18
CA ALA A 147 -8.57 0.95 -5.59
C ALA A 147 -7.61 1.20 -4.41
N ALA A 148 -6.50 0.47 -4.35
CA ALA A 148 -5.59 0.49 -3.21
C ALA A 148 -4.11 0.54 -3.61
N GLY A 149 -3.28 1.11 -2.72
CA GLY A 149 -1.83 1.16 -2.83
C GLY A 149 -1.31 2.26 -3.75
N LEU A 150 0.00 2.23 -4.02
CA LEU A 150 0.67 3.22 -4.87
C LEU A 150 0.05 3.30 -6.26
N TRP A 151 -0.21 2.15 -6.86
CA TRP A 151 -0.66 1.95 -8.22
C TRP A 151 -2.19 1.93 -8.38
N GLN A 152 -2.94 2.09 -7.30
CA GLN A 152 -4.40 2.14 -7.27
C GLN A 152 -5.10 0.98 -8.01
N PHE A 153 -4.62 -0.24 -7.80
CA PHE A 153 -5.29 -1.41 -8.34
C PHE A 153 -6.68 -1.61 -7.74
N ILE A 154 -7.69 -1.79 -8.59
CA ILE A 154 -8.98 -2.34 -8.16
C ILE A 154 -8.85 -3.86 -7.95
N SER A 155 -9.71 -4.44 -7.08
CA SER A 155 -9.60 -5.85 -6.68
C SER A 155 -9.61 -6.83 -7.85
N GLY A 156 -10.44 -6.60 -8.87
CA GLY A 156 -10.53 -7.47 -10.05
C GLY A 156 -9.23 -7.49 -10.83
N THR A 157 -8.79 -6.32 -11.31
CA THR A 157 -7.54 -6.19 -12.08
C THR A 157 -6.33 -6.67 -11.26
N GLY A 158 -6.27 -6.31 -9.95
CA GLY A 158 -5.19 -6.79 -9.09
C GLY A 158 -5.13 -8.31 -9.04
N LYS A 159 -6.27 -9.00 -8.93
CA LYS A 159 -6.34 -10.47 -8.94
C LYS A 159 -5.89 -11.06 -10.27
N ASP A 160 -6.27 -10.45 -11.40
CA ASP A 160 -5.88 -10.90 -12.74
C ASP A 160 -4.35 -10.84 -12.93
N TYR A 161 -3.67 -9.91 -12.23
CA TYR A 161 -2.21 -9.77 -12.19
C TYR A 161 -1.56 -10.33 -10.91
N GLY A 162 -2.19 -11.30 -10.24
CA GLY A 162 -1.60 -12.08 -9.15
C GLY A 162 -1.57 -11.39 -7.78
N LEU A 163 -2.21 -10.23 -7.62
CA LEU A 163 -2.25 -9.49 -6.35
C LEU A 163 -3.32 -10.09 -5.42
N GLU A 164 -2.92 -11.05 -4.60
CA GLU A 164 -3.81 -11.72 -3.65
C GLU A 164 -4.29 -10.77 -2.55
N GLN A 165 -5.54 -10.98 -2.09
CA GLN A 165 -6.14 -10.24 -1.00
C GLN A 165 -6.77 -11.22 -0.01
N ASN A 166 -6.36 -11.16 1.25
CA ASN A 166 -6.89 -11.99 2.32
C ASN A 166 -6.91 -11.23 3.66
N PHE A 167 -7.20 -11.91 4.76
CA PHE A 167 -7.21 -11.31 6.09
C PHE A 167 -5.87 -10.69 6.49
N TRP A 168 -4.75 -11.33 6.13
CA TRP A 168 -3.41 -10.93 6.53
C TRP A 168 -2.75 -9.95 5.56
N TYR A 169 -3.07 -10.04 4.28
CA TYR A 169 -2.30 -9.43 3.21
C TYR A 169 -3.20 -8.84 2.12
N ASP A 170 -2.82 -7.69 1.59
CA ASP A 170 -3.40 -7.06 0.40
C ASP A 170 -2.28 -6.72 -0.57
N GLY A 171 -2.07 -7.58 -1.57
CA GLY A 171 -1.00 -7.47 -2.57
C GLY A 171 -1.02 -6.17 -3.38
N ARG A 172 -2.17 -5.49 -3.45
CA ARG A 172 -2.28 -4.19 -4.11
C ARG A 172 -1.49 -3.09 -3.41
N ARG A 173 -1.15 -3.30 -2.13
CA ARG A 173 -0.30 -2.42 -1.31
C ARG A 173 1.14 -2.90 -1.20
N ASP A 174 1.44 -4.12 -1.61
CA ASP A 174 2.82 -4.59 -1.68
C ASP A 174 3.55 -3.81 -2.76
N VAL A 175 4.56 -3.06 -2.37
CA VAL A 175 5.24 -2.13 -3.28
C VAL A 175 5.95 -2.87 -4.41
N ALA A 176 6.63 -3.97 -4.09
CA ALA A 176 7.35 -4.75 -5.09
C ALA A 176 6.40 -5.50 -6.03
N ALA A 177 5.46 -6.27 -5.44
CA ALA A 177 4.51 -7.07 -6.21
C ALA A 177 3.55 -6.20 -7.05
N SER A 178 3.03 -5.09 -6.48
CA SER A 178 2.14 -4.20 -7.23
C SER A 178 2.86 -3.41 -8.31
N THR A 179 4.17 -3.15 -8.16
CA THR A 179 4.98 -2.55 -9.23
C THR A 179 5.12 -3.53 -10.39
N ASP A 180 5.51 -4.78 -10.13
CA ASP A 180 5.60 -5.81 -11.19
C ASP A 180 4.27 -5.96 -11.93
N ALA A 181 3.16 -6.10 -11.18
CA ALA A 181 1.83 -6.21 -11.74
C ALA A 181 1.41 -4.98 -12.58
N ALA A 182 1.78 -3.77 -12.14
CA ALA A 182 1.46 -2.54 -12.88
C ALA A 182 2.23 -2.44 -14.18
N LEU A 183 3.52 -2.80 -14.16
CA LEU A 183 4.36 -2.79 -15.36
C LEU A 183 3.91 -3.85 -16.37
N ASP A 184 3.51 -5.04 -15.90
CA ASP A 184 2.94 -6.08 -16.76
C ASP A 184 1.60 -5.64 -17.37
N PHE A 185 0.72 -5.06 -16.56
CA PHE A 185 -0.56 -4.53 -17.05
C PHE A 185 -0.37 -3.39 -18.06
N LEU A 186 0.53 -2.46 -17.81
CA LEU A 186 0.85 -1.37 -18.72
C LEU A 186 1.48 -1.88 -20.04
N SER A 187 2.33 -2.89 -19.96
CA SER A 187 2.91 -3.56 -21.14
C SER A 187 1.83 -4.25 -21.98
N ASP A 188 0.86 -4.92 -21.35
CA ASP A 188 -0.28 -5.52 -22.05
C ASP A 188 -1.16 -4.47 -22.72
N LEU A 189 -1.37 -3.34 -22.05
CA LEU A 189 -2.11 -2.22 -22.62
C LEU A 189 -1.35 -1.58 -23.79
N ASN A 190 -0.04 -1.38 -23.65
CA ASN A 190 0.79 -0.83 -24.72
C ASN A 190 0.74 -1.72 -25.99
N ARG A 191 0.90 -3.04 -25.85
CA ARG A 191 0.72 -4.00 -26.95
C ARG A 191 -0.67 -3.93 -27.57
N ARG A 192 -1.72 -3.78 -26.76
CA ARG A 192 -3.11 -3.65 -27.23
C ARG A 192 -3.33 -2.41 -28.06
N PHE A 193 -2.59 -1.35 -27.84
CA PHE A 193 -2.69 -0.07 -28.54
C PHE A 193 -1.50 0.18 -29.48
N ASP A 194 -0.92 -0.89 -30.03
CA ASP A 194 0.09 -0.85 -31.09
C ASP A 194 1.31 0.02 -30.73
N GLY A 195 1.70 0.05 -29.46
CA GLY A 195 2.85 0.79 -28.94
C GLY A 195 2.53 2.23 -28.48
N ASP A 196 1.29 2.71 -28.61
CA ASP A 196 0.91 4.06 -28.15
C ASP A 196 0.76 4.12 -26.63
N TRP A 197 1.75 4.74 -25.97
CA TRP A 197 1.77 4.92 -24.52
C TRP A 197 0.67 5.86 -24.00
N ASN A 198 0.26 6.88 -24.76
CA ASN A 198 -0.82 7.77 -24.35
C ASN A 198 -2.14 7.01 -24.25
N HIS A 199 -2.42 6.12 -25.21
CA HIS A 199 -3.58 5.24 -25.17
C HIS A 199 -3.48 4.20 -24.06
N ALA A 200 -2.29 3.60 -23.85
CA ALA A 200 -2.06 2.63 -22.79
C ALA A 200 -2.29 3.23 -21.40
N ILE A 201 -1.74 4.40 -21.14
CA ILE A 201 -1.89 5.14 -19.89
C ILE A 201 -3.35 5.58 -19.68
N ALA A 202 -4.03 6.06 -20.72
CA ALA A 202 -5.48 6.35 -20.66
C ALA A 202 -6.31 5.11 -20.34
N ALA A 203 -5.91 3.96 -20.88
CA ALA A 203 -6.57 2.67 -20.68
C ALA A 203 -6.32 2.10 -19.27
N TYR A 204 -5.16 2.35 -18.69
CA TYR A 204 -4.87 2.03 -17.29
C TYR A 204 -5.89 2.70 -16.35
N ASN A 205 -6.17 3.99 -16.57
CA ASN A 205 -7.15 4.75 -15.78
C ASN A 205 -8.60 4.33 -16.02
N SER A 206 -9.02 4.10 -17.28
CA SER A 206 -10.45 3.96 -17.62
C SER A 206 -10.85 2.61 -18.17
N GLY A 207 -9.89 1.70 -18.36
CA GLY A 207 -10.07 0.41 -19.00
C GLY A 207 -9.93 0.44 -20.51
N GLY A 208 -9.19 -0.53 -21.05
CA GLY A 208 -8.87 -0.62 -22.50
C GLY A 208 -10.09 -0.68 -23.41
N GLY A 209 -11.21 -1.24 -22.97
CA GLY A 209 -12.45 -1.28 -23.74
C GLY A 209 -13.02 0.10 -24.09
N ARG A 210 -12.91 1.04 -23.14
CA ARG A 210 -13.40 2.42 -23.33
C ARG A 210 -12.55 3.19 -24.33
N VAL A 211 -11.23 3.12 -24.20
CA VAL A 211 -10.30 3.77 -25.13
C VAL A 211 -10.47 3.19 -26.54
N SER A 212 -10.50 1.85 -26.68
CA SER A 212 -10.76 1.19 -27.97
C SER A 212 -12.10 1.62 -28.60
N SER A 213 -13.13 1.84 -27.77
CA SER A 213 -14.44 2.32 -28.27
C SER A 213 -14.37 3.76 -28.78
N ALA A 214 -13.65 4.64 -28.08
CA ALA A 214 -13.45 6.03 -28.51
C ALA A 214 -12.64 6.09 -29.82
N ILE A 215 -11.59 5.30 -29.96
CA ILE A 215 -10.79 5.17 -31.19
C ILE A 215 -11.69 4.71 -32.37
N ARG A 216 -12.48 3.64 -32.18
CA ARG A 216 -13.41 3.17 -33.24
C ARG A 216 -14.44 4.22 -33.64
N LYS A 217 -14.97 4.99 -32.66
CA LYS A 217 -15.90 6.10 -32.91
C LYS A 217 -15.24 7.17 -33.81
N ASN A 218 -14.04 7.60 -33.48
CA ASN A 218 -13.32 8.60 -34.26
C ASN A 218 -12.95 8.07 -35.66
N LYS A 219 -12.47 6.83 -35.80
CA LYS A 219 -12.23 6.19 -37.11
C LYS A 219 -13.46 6.23 -38.01
N LYS A 220 -14.65 5.88 -37.48
CA LYS A 220 -15.92 5.95 -38.24
C LYS A 220 -16.29 7.36 -38.68
N LEU A 221 -15.87 8.38 -37.93
CA LEU A 221 -16.18 9.78 -38.22
C LEU A 221 -15.08 10.48 -39.03
N GLY A 222 -14.03 9.77 -39.46
CA GLY A 222 -12.89 10.36 -40.16
C GLY A 222 -12.09 11.37 -39.32
N LYS A 223 -12.17 11.25 -37.98
CA LYS A 223 -11.46 12.12 -37.03
C LYS A 223 -10.12 11.51 -36.61
N PRO A 224 -9.16 12.36 -36.17
CA PRO A 224 -7.92 11.88 -35.59
C PRO A 224 -8.18 10.93 -34.42
N ILE A 225 -7.26 9.97 -34.24
CA ILE A 225 -7.39 8.92 -33.22
C ILE A 225 -6.33 9.01 -32.12
N ASP A 226 -5.47 10.04 -32.17
CA ASP A 226 -4.56 10.36 -31.07
C ASP A 226 -5.34 10.61 -29.77
N PHE A 227 -4.69 10.41 -28.64
CA PHE A 227 -5.31 10.54 -27.32
C PHE A 227 -6.06 11.87 -27.12
N PHE A 228 -5.48 12.98 -27.55
CA PHE A 228 -6.03 14.32 -27.32
C PHE A 228 -7.29 14.60 -28.14
N SER A 229 -7.49 13.87 -29.24
CA SER A 229 -8.67 13.91 -30.10
C SER A 229 -9.82 13.01 -29.66
N LEU A 230 -9.59 12.12 -28.65
CA LEU A 230 -10.62 11.18 -28.19
C LEU A 230 -11.61 11.82 -27.22
N ASP A 231 -12.89 11.46 -27.38
CA ASP A 231 -13.97 11.77 -26.44
C ASP A 231 -13.94 10.78 -25.26
N LEU A 232 -13.20 11.12 -24.21
CA LEU A 232 -12.99 10.33 -23.01
C LEU A 232 -13.58 11.03 -21.78
N PRO A 233 -13.90 10.29 -20.71
CA PRO A 233 -14.35 10.89 -19.45
C PRO A 233 -13.38 11.97 -18.96
N LYS A 234 -13.93 12.98 -18.27
CA LYS A 234 -13.14 14.12 -17.78
C LYS A 234 -11.91 13.70 -16.98
N GLU A 235 -12.02 12.67 -16.16
CA GLU A 235 -10.90 12.11 -15.39
C GLU A 235 -9.81 11.58 -16.31
N THR A 236 -10.16 10.70 -17.24
CA THR A 236 -9.24 10.08 -18.19
C THR A 236 -8.60 11.08 -19.12
N SER A 237 -9.42 12.03 -19.67
CA SER A 237 -8.91 13.09 -20.55
C SER A 237 -7.98 14.10 -19.84
N SER A 238 -7.87 14.02 -18.52
CA SER A 238 -6.97 14.80 -17.67
C SER A 238 -5.77 13.98 -17.16
N TYR A 239 -5.83 12.65 -17.25
CA TYR A 239 -4.87 11.76 -16.63
C TYR A 239 -3.51 11.79 -17.32
N VAL A 240 -3.48 11.57 -18.64
CA VAL A 240 -2.25 11.66 -19.44
C VAL A 240 -1.64 13.07 -19.40
N PRO A 241 -2.41 14.17 -19.58
CA PRO A 241 -1.86 15.53 -19.42
C PRO A 241 -1.23 15.81 -18.05
N LYS A 242 -1.78 15.23 -16.96
CA LYS A 242 -1.15 15.35 -15.63
C LYS A 242 0.21 14.68 -15.57
N LEU A 243 0.33 13.48 -16.15
CA LEU A 243 1.58 12.73 -16.17
C LEU A 243 2.64 13.46 -16.99
N LEU A 244 2.30 13.87 -18.22
CA LEU A 244 3.23 14.59 -19.11
C LEU A 244 3.66 15.95 -18.53
N ALA A 245 2.75 16.67 -17.90
CA ALA A 245 3.08 17.92 -17.21
C ALA A 245 4.02 17.69 -16.01
N LEU A 246 3.85 16.60 -15.27
CA LEU A 246 4.74 16.23 -14.18
C LEU A 246 6.13 15.85 -14.70
N ALA A 247 6.18 15.05 -15.77
CA ALA A 247 7.44 14.68 -16.43
C ALA A 247 8.22 15.93 -16.90
N ASP A 248 7.53 16.87 -17.54
CA ASP A 248 8.14 18.14 -17.95
C ASP A 248 8.65 18.98 -16.77
N VAL A 249 7.91 19.05 -15.67
CA VAL A 249 8.35 19.77 -14.45
C VAL A 249 9.59 19.11 -13.84
N ILE A 250 9.65 17.78 -13.80
CA ILE A 250 10.80 17.03 -13.27
C ILE A 250 12.02 17.18 -14.18
N ALA A 251 11.83 17.14 -15.51
CA ALA A 251 12.91 17.32 -16.47
C ALA A 251 13.49 18.74 -16.49
N ASN A 252 12.69 19.75 -16.19
CA ASN A 252 13.02 21.15 -16.37
C ASN A 252 12.97 21.98 -15.07
N GLN A 253 13.36 21.38 -13.92
CA GLN A 253 13.28 22.03 -12.61
C GLN A 253 13.97 23.39 -12.59
N GLU A 254 15.18 23.48 -13.12
CA GLU A 254 15.95 24.73 -13.19
C GLU A 254 15.25 25.80 -14.03
N LYS A 255 14.74 25.43 -15.21
CA LYS A 255 13.98 26.33 -16.10
C LYS A 255 12.75 26.91 -15.41
N TYR A 256 12.09 26.13 -14.57
CA TYR A 256 10.88 26.55 -13.88
C TYR A 256 11.14 27.15 -12.50
N GLY A 257 12.38 27.18 -12.04
CA GLY A 257 12.75 27.70 -10.71
C GLY A 257 12.09 26.92 -9.57
N ILE A 258 11.90 25.59 -9.75
CA ILE A 258 11.31 24.73 -8.73
C ILE A 258 12.38 23.78 -8.19
N ASP A 259 12.36 23.60 -6.86
CA ASP A 259 13.23 22.66 -6.15
C ASP A 259 12.37 21.50 -5.62
N ILE A 260 12.58 20.31 -6.20
CA ILE A 260 11.96 19.07 -5.74
C ILE A 260 12.98 18.38 -4.83
N PRO A 261 12.64 18.06 -3.55
CA PRO A 261 13.60 17.42 -2.65
C PRO A 261 14.21 16.16 -3.28
N ALA A 262 15.53 16.12 -3.34
CA ALA A 262 16.30 15.04 -3.94
C ALA A 262 16.06 13.71 -3.20
N ILE A 263 16.05 12.62 -3.95
CA ILE A 263 15.97 11.24 -3.44
C ILE A 263 17.28 10.52 -3.80
N PRO A 264 18.00 9.95 -2.82
CA PRO A 264 19.28 9.28 -3.10
C PRO A 264 19.14 8.18 -4.17
N ASN A 265 19.98 8.26 -5.22
CA ASN A 265 20.02 7.27 -6.31
C ASN A 265 20.84 6.02 -5.92
N LYS A 266 20.35 5.33 -4.91
CA LYS A 266 20.96 4.07 -4.44
C LYS A 266 19.89 3.17 -3.83
N PRO A 267 20.09 1.84 -3.80
CA PRO A 267 19.15 0.94 -3.16
C PRO A 267 19.08 1.23 -1.65
N VAL A 268 17.86 1.44 -1.15
CA VAL A 268 17.59 1.71 0.28
C VAL A 268 16.96 0.51 0.94
N LEU A 269 16.08 -0.18 0.21
CA LEU A 269 15.33 -1.34 0.68
C LEU A 269 15.65 -2.57 -0.16
N THR A 270 15.54 -3.73 0.46
CA THR A 270 15.60 -5.03 -0.23
C THR A 270 14.57 -6.00 0.33
N LEU A 271 14.15 -6.97 -0.48
CA LEU A 271 13.25 -8.05 -0.06
C LEU A 271 14.04 -9.12 0.70
N VAL A 272 13.54 -9.50 1.87
CA VAL A 272 14.07 -10.59 2.67
C VAL A 272 12.94 -11.59 2.98
N ASN A 273 13.21 -12.88 2.83
CA ASN A 273 12.26 -13.94 3.15
C ASN A 273 12.70 -14.69 4.42
N PRO A 274 11.98 -14.56 5.55
CA PRO A 274 12.29 -15.29 6.77
C PRO A 274 11.88 -16.78 6.70
N ASP A 275 11.15 -17.21 5.67
CA ASP A 275 10.58 -18.57 5.50
C ASP A 275 9.71 -19.03 6.68
N GLU A 276 9.18 -18.09 7.44
CA GLU A 276 8.23 -18.33 8.53
C GLU A 276 7.32 -17.13 8.75
N GLN A 277 6.18 -17.35 9.37
CA GLN A 277 5.30 -16.27 9.80
C GLN A 277 5.93 -15.52 10.98
N LEU A 278 6.05 -14.20 10.88
CA LEU A 278 6.61 -13.34 11.93
C LEU A 278 5.57 -12.31 12.42
N ASP A 279 5.50 -12.13 13.73
CA ASP A 279 4.94 -10.93 14.34
C ASP A 279 5.78 -9.72 13.89
N LEU A 280 5.12 -8.67 13.39
CA LEU A 280 5.81 -7.48 12.88
C LEU A 280 6.62 -6.73 13.96
N ALA A 281 6.25 -6.86 15.24
CA ALA A 281 7.06 -6.30 16.33
C ALA A 281 8.32 -7.13 16.58
N ILE A 282 8.27 -8.45 16.43
CA ILE A 282 9.44 -9.32 16.47
C ILE A 282 10.33 -9.04 15.26
N ALA A 283 9.75 -9.00 14.05
CA ALA A 283 10.48 -8.70 12.83
C ALA A 283 11.19 -7.34 12.89
N ALA A 284 10.51 -6.31 13.41
CA ALA A 284 11.10 -4.98 13.61
C ALA A 284 12.26 -5.02 14.62
N SER A 285 12.13 -5.79 15.70
CA SER A 285 13.22 -5.99 16.68
C SER A 285 14.43 -6.68 16.05
N TYR A 286 14.20 -7.71 15.22
CA TYR A 286 15.26 -8.41 14.50
C TYR A 286 15.96 -7.48 13.50
N ALA A 287 15.20 -6.64 12.80
CA ALA A 287 15.76 -5.63 11.89
C ALA A 287 16.42 -4.43 12.62
N GLY A 288 16.10 -4.22 13.90
CA GLY A 288 16.59 -3.08 14.69
C GLY A 288 15.95 -1.75 14.31
N ILE A 289 14.71 -1.77 13.80
CA ILE A 289 13.94 -0.58 13.41
C ILE A 289 12.61 -0.50 14.17
N PRO A 290 11.98 0.69 14.24
CA PRO A 290 10.66 0.84 14.82
C PRO A 290 9.57 0.05 14.07
N VAL A 291 8.59 -0.52 14.78
CA VAL A 291 7.46 -1.27 14.18
C VAL A 291 6.71 -0.44 13.13
N LYS A 292 6.48 0.84 13.42
CA LYS A 292 5.80 1.75 12.50
C LYS A 292 6.56 1.94 11.19
N GLU A 293 7.88 1.96 11.25
CA GLU A 293 8.76 2.08 10.08
C GLU A 293 8.69 0.79 9.25
N LEU A 294 8.84 -0.37 9.89
CA LEU A 294 8.66 -1.67 9.22
C LEU A 294 7.31 -1.77 8.52
N GLN A 295 6.23 -1.38 9.20
CA GLN A 295 4.89 -1.34 8.61
C GLN A 295 4.78 -0.35 7.44
N GLY A 296 5.51 0.77 7.51
CA GLY A 296 5.59 1.78 6.44
C GLY A 296 6.19 1.22 5.16
N TYR A 297 7.25 0.41 5.27
CA TYR A 297 7.88 -0.28 4.15
C TYR A 297 7.04 -1.45 3.64
N ASN A 298 6.17 -2.03 4.48
CA ASN A 298 5.39 -3.22 4.20
C ASN A 298 3.88 -2.98 4.33
N PRO A 299 3.29 -2.05 3.56
CA PRO A 299 1.90 -1.63 3.69
C PRO A 299 0.87 -2.72 3.32
N ALA A 300 1.33 -3.81 2.71
CA ALA A 300 0.50 -4.96 2.34
C ALA A 300 -0.02 -5.75 3.55
N TYR A 301 0.69 -5.74 4.67
CA TYR A 301 0.25 -6.49 5.85
C TYR A 301 -0.86 -5.76 6.60
N ASN A 302 -2.02 -6.40 6.63
CA ASN A 302 -3.24 -5.85 7.24
C ASN A 302 -3.27 -6.01 8.76
N GLN A 303 -2.54 -6.99 9.30
CA GLN A 303 -2.59 -7.39 10.69
C GLN A 303 -1.26 -7.14 11.41
N TRP A 304 -1.12 -7.70 12.57
CA TRP A 304 0.06 -7.62 13.44
C TRP A 304 1.20 -8.56 13.02
N ALA A 305 0.99 -9.46 12.04
CA ALA A 305 1.97 -10.41 11.54
C ALA A 305 1.97 -10.51 10.02
N THR A 306 3.02 -11.11 9.45
CA THR A 306 3.08 -11.52 8.06
C THR A 306 2.04 -12.62 7.76
N ALA A 307 1.83 -12.97 6.50
CA ALA A 307 0.90 -14.03 6.14
C ALA A 307 1.43 -15.43 6.55
N PRO A 308 0.55 -16.39 6.89
CA PRO A 308 1.01 -17.65 7.49
C PRO A 308 1.67 -18.63 6.51
N GLU A 309 1.38 -18.57 5.21
CA GLU A 309 1.85 -19.60 4.24
C GLU A 309 2.54 -18.99 3.02
N LYS A 310 2.06 -17.84 2.58
CA LYS A 310 2.58 -17.11 1.43
C LYS A 310 2.80 -15.67 1.81
N HIS A 311 3.54 -14.93 1.01
CA HIS A 311 3.75 -13.50 1.24
C HIS A 311 4.33 -13.24 2.62
N GLN A 312 5.45 -13.92 2.94
CA GLN A 312 6.19 -13.74 4.20
C GLN A 312 7.34 -12.76 4.04
N GLN A 313 7.64 -12.37 2.80
CA GLN A 313 8.72 -11.45 2.47
C GLN A 313 8.49 -10.07 3.06
N LEU A 314 9.56 -9.47 3.52
CA LEU A 314 9.59 -8.12 4.08
C LEU A 314 10.56 -7.24 3.29
N LEU A 315 10.13 -6.03 2.97
CA LEU A 315 11.04 -4.96 2.55
C LEU A 315 11.73 -4.41 3.81
N LEU A 316 13.04 -4.50 3.85
CA LEU A 316 13.88 -4.01 4.95
C LEU A 316 14.95 -3.05 4.44
N PRO A 317 15.38 -2.08 5.26
CA PRO A 317 16.61 -1.33 4.97
C PRO A 317 17.79 -2.28 4.77
N LEU A 318 18.62 -2.01 3.75
CA LEU A 318 19.81 -2.84 3.49
C LEU A 318 20.70 -2.98 4.73
N SER A 319 20.84 -1.91 5.51
CA SER A 319 21.61 -1.88 6.75
C SER A 319 21.07 -2.82 7.85
N SER A 320 19.83 -3.26 7.73
CA SER A 320 19.17 -4.14 8.70
C SER A 320 19.25 -5.62 8.33
N VAL A 321 19.60 -5.96 7.09
CA VAL A 321 19.47 -7.33 6.54
C VAL A 321 20.33 -8.34 7.28
N GLU A 322 21.59 -8.04 7.49
CA GLU A 322 22.53 -8.96 8.16
C GLU A 322 22.06 -9.30 9.57
N LYS A 323 21.72 -8.26 10.35
CA LYS A 323 21.17 -8.41 11.70
C LYS A 323 19.88 -9.24 11.68
N PHE A 324 18.94 -8.89 10.78
CA PHE A 324 17.66 -9.58 10.65
C PHE A 324 17.86 -11.08 10.38
N ASN A 325 18.67 -11.43 9.39
CA ASN A 325 18.92 -12.83 9.02
C ASN A 325 19.58 -13.62 10.17
N LYS A 326 20.51 -13.01 10.90
CA LYS A 326 21.13 -13.61 12.08
C LYS A 326 20.11 -13.89 13.18
N GLU A 327 19.22 -12.92 13.47
CA GLU A 327 18.19 -13.07 14.49
C GLU A 327 17.11 -14.10 14.08
N VAL A 328 16.68 -14.14 12.82
CA VAL A 328 15.78 -15.15 12.30
C VAL A 328 16.39 -16.56 12.47
N ALA A 329 17.63 -16.75 12.07
CA ALA A 329 18.32 -18.03 12.20
C ALA A 329 18.45 -18.48 13.67
N ALA A 330 18.82 -17.56 14.58
CA ALA A 330 18.98 -17.85 16.02
C ALA A 330 17.63 -18.12 16.74
N ASN A 331 16.54 -17.62 16.20
CA ASN A 331 15.22 -17.69 16.84
C ASN A 331 14.16 -18.41 15.97
N LYS A 332 14.60 -19.32 15.10
CA LYS A 332 13.69 -20.06 14.20
C LYS A 332 12.54 -20.70 14.99
N GLY A 333 11.31 -20.49 14.51
CA GLY A 333 10.08 -20.98 15.14
C GLY A 333 9.61 -20.18 16.37
N LYS A 334 10.32 -19.09 16.75
CA LYS A 334 9.92 -18.19 17.86
C LYS A 334 9.32 -16.87 17.38
N GLY A 335 9.10 -16.73 16.10
CA GLY A 335 8.59 -15.50 15.47
C GLY A 335 7.15 -15.11 15.85
N MET A 336 6.46 -15.93 16.66
CA MET A 336 5.07 -15.74 17.06
C MET A 336 4.88 -16.05 18.54
N LYS A 337 4.04 -15.26 19.22
CA LYS A 337 3.58 -15.59 20.58
C LYS A 337 2.46 -16.63 20.52
N LEU A 338 2.57 -17.70 21.28
CA LEU A 338 1.55 -18.74 21.42
C LEU A 338 0.91 -18.66 22.80
N VAL A 339 -0.41 -18.53 22.86
CA VAL A 339 -1.20 -18.60 24.09
C VAL A 339 -1.83 -20.00 24.20
N ARG A 340 -1.60 -20.69 25.31
CA ARG A 340 -2.29 -21.94 25.61
C ARG A 340 -3.67 -21.62 26.18
N TYR A 341 -4.71 -21.92 25.42
CA TYR A 341 -6.10 -21.64 25.78
C TYR A 341 -6.86 -22.93 26.07
N LYS A 342 -7.57 -23.00 27.20
CA LYS A 342 -8.48 -24.10 27.53
C LYS A 342 -9.87 -23.78 27.05
N VAL A 343 -10.40 -24.58 26.13
CA VAL A 343 -11.72 -24.42 25.50
C VAL A 343 -12.82 -24.46 26.58
N GLN A 344 -13.71 -23.47 26.53
CA GLN A 344 -14.84 -23.31 27.44
C GLN A 344 -16.17 -23.62 26.73
N SER A 345 -17.26 -23.75 27.51
CA SER A 345 -18.60 -23.89 26.95
C SER A 345 -18.99 -22.66 26.13
N GLY A 346 -19.51 -22.87 24.94
CA GLY A 346 -19.88 -21.80 23.99
C GLY A 346 -18.76 -21.35 23.05
N ASP A 347 -17.53 -21.85 23.22
CA ASP A 347 -16.44 -21.54 22.29
C ASP A 347 -16.60 -22.27 20.95
N SER A 348 -16.18 -21.57 19.91
CA SER A 348 -15.89 -22.15 18.60
C SER A 348 -14.56 -21.59 18.08
N ILE A 349 -13.91 -22.29 17.15
CA ILE A 349 -12.66 -21.78 16.57
C ILE A 349 -12.83 -20.41 15.95
N SER A 350 -14.00 -20.12 15.34
CA SER A 350 -14.28 -18.80 14.75
C SER A 350 -14.43 -17.69 15.81
N VAL A 351 -15.05 -17.98 16.95
CA VAL A 351 -15.14 -17.04 18.09
C VAL A 351 -13.76 -16.78 18.68
N LEU A 352 -12.97 -17.84 18.88
CA LEU A 352 -11.60 -17.70 19.37
C LEU A 352 -10.71 -16.93 18.38
N ALA A 353 -10.84 -17.22 17.08
CA ALA A 353 -10.11 -16.49 16.04
C ALA A 353 -10.42 -14.98 16.07
N SER A 354 -11.69 -14.61 16.20
CA SER A 354 -12.10 -13.21 16.36
C SER A 354 -11.54 -12.60 17.64
N LYS A 355 -11.66 -13.31 18.78
CA LYS A 355 -11.17 -12.84 20.10
C LYS A 355 -9.68 -12.55 20.10
N TYR A 356 -8.88 -13.35 19.41
CA TYR A 356 -7.42 -13.25 19.37
C TYR A 356 -6.89 -12.57 18.11
N ASN A 357 -7.76 -11.92 17.33
CA ASN A 357 -7.43 -11.22 16.09
C ASN A 357 -6.56 -12.07 15.15
N THR A 358 -7.02 -13.28 14.88
CA THR A 358 -6.39 -14.28 14.01
C THR A 358 -7.43 -14.96 13.13
N THR A 359 -7.09 -16.05 12.47
CA THR A 359 -8.04 -16.81 11.63
C THR A 359 -8.20 -18.25 12.15
N SER A 360 -9.37 -18.84 11.88
CA SER A 360 -9.62 -20.26 12.19
C SER A 360 -8.57 -21.18 11.55
N LYS A 361 -8.06 -20.82 10.35
CA LYS A 361 -7.01 -21.54 9.65
C LYS A 361 -5.70 -21.55 10.45
N VAL A 362 -5.29 -20.39 10.95
CA VAL A 362 -4.06 -20.23 11.75
C VAL A 362 -4.16 -21.01 13.06
N ILE A 363 -5.30 -20.96 13.75
CA ILE A 363 -5.51 -21.77 14.97
C ILE A 363 -5.43 -23.27 14.65
N ARG A 364 -6.09 -23.73 13.58
CA ARG A 364 -6.02 -25.14 13.17
C ARG A 364 -4.59 -25.56 12.85
N SER A 365 -3.89 -24.79 12.05
CA SER A 365 -2.49 -25.08 11.66
C SER A 365 -1.59 -25.21 12.89
N ALA A 366 -1.69 -24.29 13.85
CA ALA A 366 -0.91 -24.31 15.08
C ALA A 366 -1.19 -25.52 15.99
N ASN A 367 -2.34 -26.20 15.76
CA ASN A 367 -2.77 -27.37 16.57
C ASN A 367 -2.84 -28.67 15.77
N GLY A 368 -2.37 -28.71 14.53
CA GLY A 368 -2.43 -29.88 13.66
C GLY A 368 -3.85 -30.36 13.35
N MET A 369 -4.84 -29.46 13.33
CA MET A 369 -6.27 -29.79 13.19
C MET A 369 -6.72 -29.73 11.74
N SER A 370 -7.41 -30.76 11.25
CA SER A 370 -8.01 -30.82 9.91
C SER A 370 -9.37 -30.11 9.80
N ASN A 371 -10.10 -29.96 10.92
CA ASN A 371 -11.43 -29.37 10.95
C ASN A 371 -11.61 -28.40 12.13
N ASN A 372 -12.82 -27.80 12.27
CA ASN A 372 -13.13 -26.81 13.31
C ASN A 372 -13.67 -27.43 14.62
N ASN A 373 -13.70 -28.73 14.76
CA ASN A 373 -14.28 -29.39 15.93
C ASN A 373 -13.37 -29.27 17.14
N ILE A 374 -13.87 -28.65 18.20
CA ILE A 374 -13.19 -28.51 19.48
C ILE A 374 -14.06 -29.07 20.62
N ARG A 375 -13.43 -29.49 21.69
CA ARG A 375 -14.12 -30.04 22.87
C ARG A 375 -13.86 -29.18 24.10
N ILE A 376 -14.86 -29.02 24.94
CA ILE A 376 -14.70 -28.33 26.24
C ILE A 376 -13.54 -29.01 27.00
N GLY A 377 -12.66 -28.20 27.57
CA GLY A 377 -11.46 -28.67 28.26
C GLY A 377 -10.25 -28.94 27.38
N GLN A 378 -10.41 -29.02 26.04
CA GLN A 378 -9.30 -29.16 25.11
C GLN A 378 -8.35 -27.94 25.23
N HIS A 379 -7.04 -28.20 25.18
CA HIS A 379 -6.06 -27.09 25.09
C HIS A 379 -5.73 -26.80 23.62
N LEU A 380 -5.77 -25.52 23.29
CA LEU A 380 -5.38 -25.01 21.96
C LEU A 380 -4.20 -24.07 22.11
N LEU A 381 -3.25 -24.15 21.18
CA LEU A 381 -2.24 -23.13 20.97
C LEU A 381 -2.82 -22.07 20.03
N ILE A 382 -2.92 -20.84 20.49
CA ILE A 382 -3.46 -19.73 19.70
C ILE A 382 -2.36 -18.73 19.44
N PRO A 383 -1.93 -18.57 18.17
CA PRO A 383 -1.02 -17.49 17.79
C PRO A 383 -1.67 -16.13 18.03
N THR A 384 -0.93 -15.24 18.69
CA THR A 384 -1.37 -13.89 19.03
C THR A 384 -0.23 -12.89 18.93
N SER A 385 -0.54 -11.60 18.90
CA SER A 385 0.45 -10.54 18.91
C SER A 385 1.28 -10.53 20.19
N THR A 386 2.54 -10.12 20.07
CA THR A 386 3.48 -9.98 21.21
C THR A 386 3.30 -8.65 21.93
N LYS A 387 2.74 -7.66 21.27
CA LYS A 387 2.52 -6.30 21.77
C LYS A 387 1.05 -5.91 21.70
N ASP A 388 0.70 -4.82 22.37
CA ASP A 388 -0.65 -4.25 22.28
C ASP A 388 -0.94 -3.75 20.86
N ASP A 389 -2.23 -3.67 20.52
CA ASP A 389 -2.73 -3.25 19.21
C ASP A 389 -2.19 -1.87 18.78
N LYS A 390 -1.99 -0.93 19.73
CA LYS A 390 -1.42 0.40 19.46
C LYS A 390 0.00 0.36 18.89
N THR A 391 0.78 -0.68 19.16
CA THR A 391 2.13 -0.87 18.62
C THR A 391 2.08 -1.05 17.10
N TYR A 392 1.02 -1.67 16.60
CA TYR A 392 0.82 -1.90 15.16
C TYR A 392 0.03 -0.77 14.51
N ALA A 393 0.53 0.46 14.66
CA ALA A 393 -0.19 1.70 14.31
C ALA A 393 -0.72 1.75 12.87
N LEU A 394 -0.09 1.04 11.93
CA LEU A 394 -0.47 0.99 10.52
C LEU A 394 -1.22 -0.30 10.14
N SER A 395 -1.66 -1.13 11.10
CA SER A 395 -2.59 -2.23 10.84
C SER A 395 -3.91 -1.71 10.24
N ALA A 396 -4.65 -2.56 9.54
CA ALA A 396 -5.92 -2.17 8.91
C ALA A 396 -6.94 -1.64 9.94
N SER A 397 -7.01 -2.27 11.13
CA SER A 397 -7.87 -1.83 12.24
C SER A 397 -7.49 -0.44 12.74
N ASN A 398 -6.21 -0.19 12.96
CA ASN A 398 -5.74 1.09 13.49
C ASN A 398 -5.84 2.23 12.45
N ARG A 399 -5.59 1.94 11.17
CA ARG A 399 -5.85 2.90 10.08
C ARG A 399 -7.33 3.26 9.98
N LEU A 400 -8.22 2.25 10.11
CA LEU A 400 -9.66 2.48 10.13
C LEU A 400 -10.07 3.32 11.34
N ALA A 401 -9.62 2.97 12.54
CA ALA A 401 -9.88 3.74 13.77
C ALA A 401 -9.41 5.19 13.64
N SER A 402 -8.21 5.41 13.09
CA SER A 402 -7.69 6.75 12.79
C SER A 402 -8.57 7.51 11.80
N THR A 403 -9.06 6.85 10.74
CA THR A 403 -9.96 7.47 9.76
C THR A 403 -11.30 7.84 10.38
N GLN A 404 -11.88 6.95 11.20
CA GLN A 404 -13.14 7.15 11.89
C GLN A 404 -13.08 8.16 13.04
N SER A 405 -11.88 8.42 13.58
CA SER A 405 -11.69 9.41 14.66
C SER A 405 -11.56 10.85 14.17
N LYS A 406 -11.20 11.05 12.89
CA LYS A 406 -11.08 12.39 12.29
C LYS A 406 -12.44 13.05 12.26
N SER A 407 -12.61 14.17 12.98
CA SER A 407 -13.85 14.94 13.01
C SER A 407 -14.25 15.40 11.61
N ARG A 408 -15.50 15.14 11.24
CA ARG A 408 -16.09 15.52 9.94
C ARG A 408 -17.45 16.21 10.10
N GLY A 409 -17.80 16.54 11.33
CA GLY A 409 -19.05 17.20 11.70
C GLY A 409 -19.05 17.54 13.18
N GLN A 410 -20.14 18.13 13.67
CA GLN A 410 -20.25 18.59 15.07
C GLN A 410 -20.39 17.41 16.05
N TYR A 411 -20.98 16.30 15.62
CA TYR A 411 -21.17 15.12 16.46
C TYR A 411 -21.07 13.82 15.66
N LYS A 412 -20.71 12.76 16.37
CA LYS A 412 -20.43 11.43 15.85
C LYS A 412 -21.50 10.44 16.33
N LEU A 413 -22.09 9.70 15.41
CA LEU A 413 -22.97 8.56 15.69
C LEU A 413 -22.28 7.28 15.27
N SER A 414 -22.61 6.14 15.91
CA SER A 414 -22.25 4.82 15.42
C SER A 414 -23.46 4.05 14.92
N HIS A 415 -23.25 3.19 13.93
CA HIS A 415 -24.26 2.30 13.39
C HIS A 415 -23.66 0.91 13.23
N THR A 416 -24.25 -0.09 13.89
CA THR A 416 -23.89 -1.50 13.68
C THR A 416 -24.68 -2.03 12.49
N VAL A 417 -23.99 -2.51 11.47
CA VAL A 417 -24.58 -3.04 10.23
C VAL A 417 -25.43 -4.28 10.54
N ARG A 418 -26.64 -4.33 10.01
CA ARG A 418 -27.61 -5.42 10.13
C ARG A 418 -27.89 -6.04 8.77
N SER A 419 -28.58 -7.19 8.77
CA SER A 419 -29.06 -7.80 7.52
C SER A 419 -29.96 -6.84 6.76
N GLY A 420 -29.71 -6.69 5.45
CA GLY A 420 -30.43 -5.75 4.57
C GLY A 420 -29.86 -4.32 4.54
N ASP A 421 -28.85 -4.00 5.37
CA ASP A 421 -28.18 -2.71 5.33
C ASP A 421 -27.27 -2.58 4.10
N SER A 422 -27.21 -1.35 3.58
CA SER A 422 -26.25 -0.91 2.58
C SER A 422 -25.76 0.50 2.92
N LEU A 423 -24.62 0.91 2.38
CA LEU A 423 -24.14 2.30 2.54
C LEU A 423 -25.23 3.31 2.11
N TRP A 424 -26.00 2.99 1.07
CA TRP A 424 -27.07 3.85 0.59
C TRP A 424 -28.25 3.93 1.55
N THR A 425 -28.74 2.78 2.07
CA THR A 425 -29.88 2.76 3.02
C THR A 425 -29.55 3.45 4.33
N ILE A 426 -28.34 3.18 4.87
CA ILE A 426 -27.87 3.82 6.10
C ILE A 426 -27.67 5.34 5.91
N ALA A 427 -27.05 5.74 4.80
CA ALA A 427 -26.81 7.15 4.49
C ALA A 427 -28.14 7.92 4.34
N ARG A 428 -29.11 7.35 3.60
CA ARG A 428 -30.45 7.93 3.44
C ARG A 428 -31.17 8.09 4.77
N ALA A 429 -31.17 7.05 5.60
CA ALA A 429 -31.80 7.08 6.94
C ALA A 429 -31.18 8.16 7.85
N ASN A 430 -29.90 8.45 7.63
CA ASN A 430 -29.17 9.45 8.41
C ASN A 430 -29.03 10.81 7.70
N LYS A 431 -29.67 11.03 6.54
CA LYS A 431 -29.61 12.28 5.76
C LYS A 431 -28.18 12.74 5.45
N VAL A 432 -27.30 11.81 5.08
CA VAL A 432 -25.93 12.08 4.62
C VAL A 432 -25.71 11.44 3.25
N SER A 433 -24.69 11.88 2.50
CA SER A 433 -24.38 11.21 1.24
C SER A 433 -23.70 9.84 1.49
N HIS A 434 -24.01 8.85 0.67
CA HIS A 434 -23.37 7.53 0.80
C HIS A 434 -21.87 7.60 0.51
N GLN A 435 -21.41 8.54 -0.33
CA GLN A 435 -20.00 8.81 -0.56
C GLN A 435 -19.30 9.33 0.71
N SER A 436 -19.96 10.26 1.42
CA SER A 436 -19.44 10.77 2.69
C SER A 436 -19.37 9.69 3.75
N LEU A 437 -20.45 8.88 3.87
CA LEU A 437 -20.48 7.76 4.81
C LEU A 437 -19.36 6.76 4.51
N ALA A 438 -19.16 6.38 3.26
CA ALA A 438 -18.07 5.50 2.84
C ALA A 438 -16.69 6.10 3.20
N LYS A 439 -16.45 7.35 2.84
CA LYS A 439 -15.18 8.06 3.13
C LYS A 439 -14.85 8.12 4.63
N TRP A 440 -15.84 8.38 5.48
CA TRP A 440 -15.65 8.43 6.94
C TRP A 440 -15.25 7.07 7.52
N ASN A 441 -15.59 5.99 6.82
CA ASN A 441 -15.34 4.62 7.23
C ASN A 441 -14.25 3.93 6.40
N GLY A 442 -13.43 4.69 5.64
CA GLY A 442 -12.33 4.15 4.87
C GLY A 442 -12.76 3.15 3.80
N MET A 443 -13.94 3.35 3.21
CA MET A 443 -14.58 2.47 2.26
C MET A 443 -14.83 3.18 0.93
N GLY A 444 -14.95 2.39 -0.15
CA GLY A 444 -15.54 2.83 -1.40
C GLY A 444 -17.08 2.84 -1.31
N PRO A 445 -17.79 3.74 -2.04
CA PRO A 445 -19.27 3.82 -1.99
C PRO A 445 -19.99 2.55 -2.45
N ARG A 446 -19.29 1.63 -3.13
CA ARG A 446 -19.82 0.35 -3.62
C ARG A 446 -19.34 -0.86 -2.81
N ASP A 447 -18.54 -0.63 -1.78
CA ASP A 447 -18.05 -1.72 -0.93
C ASP A 447 -19.18 -2.41 -0.20
N THR A 448 -19.09 -3.73 -0.09
CA THR A 448 -20.06 -4.54 0.63
C THR A 448 -19.89 -4.40 2.13
N LEU A 449 -20.97 -4.19 2.85
CA LEU A 449 -20.98 -4.17 4.31
C LEU A 449 -21.03 -5.58 4.88
N ARG A 450 -20.40 -5.76 6.04
CA ARG A 450 -20.47 -7.01 6.82
C ARG A 450 -21.42 -6.84 8.00
N ILE A 451 -22.29 -7.82 8.24
CA ILE A 451 -23.16 -7.80 9.42
C ILE A 451 -22.29 -7.71 10.68
N GLY A 452 -22.66 -6.81 11.62
CA GLY A 452 -21.89 -6.51 12.82
C GLY A 452 -20.78 -5.46 12.62
N GLN A 453 -20.53 -5.00 11.40
CA GLN A 453 -19.55 -3.93 11.15
C GLN A 453 -20.01 -2.62 11.79
N GLU A 454 -19.10 -1.94 12.50
CA GLU A 454 -19.36 -0.63 13.08
C GLU A 454 -19.02 0.49 12.08
N LEU A 455 -20.01 1.34 11.77
CA LEU A 455 -19.84 2.50 10.92
C LEU A 455 -19.98 3.78 11.73
N VAL A 456 -19.15 4.77 11.39
CA VAL A 456 -19.22 6.12 11.96
C VAL A 456 -19.97 7.03 11.00
N ILE A 457 -20.90 7.81 11.56
CA ILE A 457 -21.72 8.79 10.84
C ILE A 457 -21.49 10.16 11.47
N TRP A 458 -20.97 11.09 10.68
CA TRP A 458 -20.78 12.47 11.12
C TRP A 458 -21.98 13.34 10.73
N LYS A 459 -22.41 14.21 11.65
CA LYS A 459 -23.58 15.08 11.47
C LYS A 459 -23.25 16.51 11.90
N ASN A 460 -23.96 17.47 11.31
CA ASN A 460 -23.91 18.88 11.69
C ASN A 460 -25.19 19.29 12.42
N GLY A 461 -25.12 20.27 13.29
CA GLY A 461 -26.25 20.71 14.14
C GLY A 461 -27.47 21.27 13.38
N SER A 462 -27.30 21.60 12.08
CA SER A 462 -28.39 22.03 11.19
C SER A 462 -29.36 20.91 10.77
N ASP A 463 -29.00 19.65 11.03
CA ASP A 463 -29.79 18.49 10.56
C ASP A 463 -31.00 18.15 11.45
N GLY A 464 -31.34 19.01 12.42
CA GLY A 464 -32.42 18.82 13.38
C GLY A 464 -32.09 17.86 14.54
N ALA A 465 -32.93 17.83 15.56
CA ALA A 465 -32.78 16.93 16.70
C ALA A 465 -32.86 15.47 16.26
N ILE A 466 -31.87 14.65 16.60
CA ILE A 466 -31.92 13.20 16.40
C ILE A 466 -32.25 12.53 17.72
N ILE A 467 -33.51 12.19 17.87
CA ILE A 467 -34.00 11.51 19.07
C ILE A 467 -33.69 10.02 18.99
N ARG A 468 -32.91 9.51 19.92
CA ARG A 468 -32.66 8.07 20.08
C ARG A 468 -33.24 7.58 21.41
N THR A 469 -33.72 6.35 21.39
CA THR A 469 -34.07 5.64 22.62
C THR A 469 -32.82 5.07 23.24
N ILE A 470 -32.49 5.53 24.45
CA ILE A 470 -31.40 5.05 25.27
C ILE A 470 -31.97 4.36 26.52
N PHE A 471 -31.42 3.22 26.91
CA PHE A 471 -31.73 2.56 28.17
C PHE A 471 -30.58 2.83 29.13
N TYR A 472 -30.90 3.55 30.22
CA TYR A 472 -29.95 3.91 31.26
C TYR A 472 -30.19 3.08 32.50
N ASN A 473 -29.17 2.43 33.04
CA ASN A 473 -29.23 1.75 34.31
C ASN A 473 -28.87 2.75 35.43
N VAL A 474 -29.83 2.98 36.33
CA VAL A 474 -29.66 3.87 37.48
C VAL A 474 -28.53 3.39 38.38
N ARG A 475 -27.65 4.30 38.76
CA ARG A 475 -26.53 4.05 39.68
C ARG A 475 -26.89 4.59 41.09
N SER A 476 -26.17 4.13 42.11
CA SER A 476 -26.29 4.70 43.46
C SER A 476 -25.96 6.20 43.41
N GLY A 477 -26.83 7.02 44.04
CA GLY A 477 -26.72 8.49 44.02
C GLY A 477 -27.38 9.20 42.84
N ASP A 478 -27.88 8.47 41.83
CA ASP A 478 -28.56 9.09 40.69
C ASP A 478 -29.93 9.66 41.12
N THR A 479 -30.24 10.83 40.58
CA THR A 479 -31.55 11.48 40.71
C THR A 479 -32.16 11.68 39.31
N VAL A 480 -33.49 11.81 39.23
CA VAL A 480 -34.19 12.13 37.99
C VAL A 480 -33.63 13.41 37.35
N SER A 481 -33.37 14.43 38.18
CA SER A 481 -32.82 15.70 37.68
C SER A 481 -31.38 15.57 37.23
N GLY A 482 -30.55 14.78 37.91
CA GLY A 482 -29.17 14.51 37.55
C GLY A 482 -29.09 13.76 36.21
N ILE A 483 -29.92 12.71 36.05
CA ILE A 483 -30.01 11.95 34.80
C ILE A 483 -30.53 12.85 33.66
N ALA A 484 -31.56 13.64 33.91
CA ALA A 484 -32.13 14.57 32.94
C ALA A 484 -31.09 15.60 32.45
N SER A 485 -30.31 16.18 33.39
CA SER A 485 -29.21 17.10 33.10
C SER A 485 -28.12 16.42 32.27
N LYS A 486 -27.71 15.23 32.68
CA LYS A 486 -26.69 14.42 31.98
C LYS A 486 -27.05 14.16 30.51
N PHE A 487 -28.33 13.86 30.26
CA PHE A 487 -28.82 13.56 28.91
C PHE A 487 -29.48 14.76 28.22
N LYS A 488 -29.38 15.96 28.79
CA LYS A 488 -29.96 17.22 28.28
C LYS A 488 -31.43 17.10 27.89
N VAL A 489 -32.22 16.41 28.71
CA VAL A 489 -33.67 16.25 28.58
C VAL A 489 -34.40 16.89 29.79
N LYS A 490 -35.70 17.09 29.70
CA LYS A 490 -36.45 17.62 30.84
C LYS A 490 -36.73 16.51 31.85
N SER A 491 -36.61 16.81 33.17
CA SER A 491 -36.93 15.84 34.23
C SER A 491 -38.37 15.33 34.15
N ALA A 492 -39.33 16.19 33.77
CA ALA A 492 -40.71 15.81 33.53
C ALA A 492 -40.87 14.74 32.44
N ASP A 493 -40.04 14.83 31.40
CA ASP A 493 -40.09 13.86 30.31
C ASP A 493 -39.54 12.50 30.74
N VAL A 494 -38.46 12.48 31.53
CA VAL A 494 -37.90 11.23 32.14
C VAL A 494 -38.95 10.56 33.02
N VAL A 495 -39.66 11.33 33.84
CA VAL A 495 -40.75 10.85 34.69
C VAL A 495 -41.88 10.25 33.83
N LYS A 496 -42.31 10.97 32.78
CA LYS A 496 -43.37 10.55 31.86
C LYS A 496 -43.04 9.26 31.10
N TRP A 497 -41.81 9.20 30.56
CA TRP A 497 -41.39 8.06 29.73
C TRP A 497 -41.25 6.76 30.53
N ASN A 498 -41.08 6.86 31.87
CA ASN A 498 -40.81 5.72 32.73
C ASN A 498 -41.92 5.52 33.80
N SER A 499 -43.01 6.24 33.70
CA SER A 499 -44.15 6.16 34.64
C SER A 499 -43.73 6.34 36.11
N LEU A 500 -42.90 7.37 36.40
CA LEU A 500 -42.32 7.62 37.72
C LEU A 500 -43.14 8.60 38.55
N GLN A 501 -44.34 8.98 38.17
CA GLN A 501 -45.15 10.04 38.83
C GLN A 501 -45.39 9.77 40.31
N ASN A 502 -45.48 8.49 40.70
CA ASN A 502 -45.78 8.06 42.08
C ASN A 502 -44.54 7.49 42.80
N LYS A 503 -43.31 7.62 42.22
CA LYS A 503 -42.09 7.09 42.80
C LYS A 503 -41.22 8.22 43.35
N LYS A 504 -41.00 8.21 44.67
CA LYS A 504 -40.20 9.23 45.37
C LYS A 504 -38.70 9.10 45.07
N TYR A 505 -38.21 7.89 44.83
CA TYR A 505 -36.78 7.59 44.62
C TYR A 505 -36.59 6.60 43.45
N LEU A 506 -35.44 6.75 42.74
CA LEU A 506 -34.97 5.76 41.79
C LEU A 506 -34.25 4.63 42.53
N GLN A 507 -34.37 3.40 42.03
CA GLN A 507 -33.64 2.26 42.59
C GLN A 507 -32.34 2.00 41.81
N PRO A 508 -31.18 1.80 42.43
CA PRO A 508 -29.97 1.35 41.75
C PRO A 508 -30.26 0.08 40.97
N GLY A 509 -29.78 0.01 39.71
CA GLY A 509 -30.08 -1.09 38.75
C GLY A 509 -31.40 -0.92 37.99
N GLN A 510 -32.26 0.02 38.37
CA GLN A 510 -33.49 0.31 37.61
C GLN A 510 -33.15 0.76 36.17
N LYS A 511 -33.80 0.17 35.17
CA LYS A 511 -33.60 0.52 33.77
C LYS A 511 -34.58 1.61 33.34
N LEU A 512 -34.06 2.77 32.95
CA LEU A 512 -34.85 3.90 32.46
C LEU A 512 -34.75 3.99 30.96
N LYS A 513 -35.90 4.21 30.31
CA LYS A 513 -36.01 4.52 28.89
C LYS A 513 -35.95 6.03 28.69
N LEU A 514 -35.00 6.50 27.89
CA LEU A 514 -34.79 7.92 27.61
C LEU A 514 -34.88 8.17 26.10
N TYR A 515 -35.55 9.23 25.71
CA TYR A 515 -35.54 9.72 24.33
C TYR A 515 -34.61 10.93 24.24
N VAL A 516 -33.38 10.68 23.86
CA VAL A 516 -32.29 11.65 23.93
C VAL A 516 -31.96 12.20 22.55
N ASP A 517 -31.88 13.52 22.47
CA ASP A 517 -31.31 14.17 21.30
C ASP A 517 -29.79 13.99 21.33
N VAL A 518 -29.33 12.98 20.58
CA VAL A 518 -27.89 12.64 20.55
C VAL A 518 -27.04 13.70 19.84
N THR A 519 -27.65 14.76 19.30
CA THR A 519 -26.93 15.91 18.76
C THR A 519 -26.40 16.83 19.89
N LYS A 520 -26.95 16.68 21.10
CA LYS A 520 -26.65 17.54 22.26
C LYS A 520 -25.87 16.85 23.37
N VAL A 521 -25.70 15.54 23.28
CA VAL A 521 -25.08 14.73 24.34
C VAL A 521 -24.02 13.80 23.73
N SER A 522 -22.79 13.84 24.25
CA SER A 522 -21.80 12.81 23.99
C SER A 522 -22.19 11.57 24.77
N VAL A 523 -22.65 10.52 24.10
CA VAL A 523 -23.02 9.23 24.71
C VAL A 523 -21.88 8.25 24.58
#